data_d5687e6a30d727965c0989cd64b92a6a
#
_entry.id   d5687e6a30d727965c0989cd64b92a6a
#
_cell.length_a   1.000
_cell.length_b   1.000
_cell.length_c   1.000
_cell.angle_alpha   90.00
_cell.angle_beta   90.00
_cell.angle_gamma   90.00
#
_symmetry.space_group_name_H-M   'P 1'
#
loop_
_entity.id
_entity.type
_entity.pdbx_description
1 polymer ?
#
loop_
_entity_poly.entity_id
_entity_poly.type
_entity_poly.pdbx_seq_one_letter_code
_entity_poly.pdbx_strand_id
1 'polypeptide(L)'
;CDLMIGDSQWIGGGAENGHYVKLNDFFDANNIDMADFIPATVTGYAEWPKNTPNYYALPAFGDVVGWTYRKDWFERPEIAAEFKEKYGRDLGVPATLEELKDIAQFFQGREIDGTTVYGAAIYTERGSEGITMGVTNALYNYGFLYENPDQPYDIEGFVNSDGAVAGLEFY
;
A
#
# COMPACT_ATOMS: atom_id res chain seq x y z
N CYS A 1 -16.17 -26.10 6.63
CA CYS A 1 -16.34 -24.92 5.77
C CYS A 1 -15.89 -25.30 4.36
N ASP A 2 -16.75 -25.10 3.36
CA ASP A 2 -16.46 -25.54 1.99
C ASP A 2 -15.72 -24.47 1.20
N LEU A 3 -15.86 -23.19 1.58
CA LEU A 3 -15.19 -22.04 1.01
C LEU A 3 -14.94 -20.98 2.09
N MET A 4 -13.78 -20.34 2.04
CA MET A 4 -13.40 -19.28 2.95
C MET A 4 -12.70 -18.16 2.17
N ILE A 5 -13.01 -16.93 2.52
CA ILE A 5 -12.19 -15.76 2.14
C ILE A 5 -11.32 -15.42 3.34
N GLY A 6 -10.03 -15.35 3.13
CA GLY A 6 -9.04 -15.10 4.17
C GLY A 6 -8.02 -14.07 3.74
N ASP A 7 -7.21 -13.64 4.69
CA ASP A 7 -6.12 -12.71 4.47
C ASP A 7 -4.88 -13.41 3.90
N SER A 8 -4.16 -12.73 3.00
CA SER A 8 -2.94 -13.25 2.37
C SER A 8 -1.84 -13.61 3.39
N GLN A 9 -1.79 -12.94 4.53
CA GLN A 9 -0.85 -13.21 5.61
C GLN A 9 -1.07 -14.60 6.27
N TRP A 10 -2.22 -15.22 6.08
CA TRP A 10 -2.54 -16.53 6.67
C TRP A 10 -2.13 -17.71 5.79
N ILE A 11 -1.81 -17.49 4.51
CA ILE A 11 -1.60 -18.58 3.55
C ILE A 11 -0.46 -19.51 3.97
N GLY A 12 0.65 -18.93 4.44
CA GLY A 12 1.81 -19.73 4.88
C GLY A 12 1.47 -20.64 6.06
N GLY A 13 0.90 -20.06 7.12
CA GLY A 13 0.47 -20.84 8.29
C GLY A 13 -0.59 -21.86 7.96
N GLY A 14 -1.55 -21.52 7.10
CA GLY A 14 -2.59 -22.46 6.67
C GLY A 14 -2.07 -23.64 5.86
N ALA A 15 -1.13 -23.39 4.94
CA ALA A 15 -0.51 -24.42 4.13
C ALA A 15 0.41 -25.35 4.97
N GLU A 16 1.32 -24.78 5.77
CA GLU A 16 2.29 -25.52 6.59
C GLU A 16 1.62 -26.42 7.66
N ASN A 17 0.53 -25.95 8.24
CA ASN A 17 -0.19 -26.72 9.26
C ASN A 17 -1.30 -27.61 8.68
N GLY A 18 -1.44 -27.71 7.36
CA GLY A 18 -2.42 -28.58 6.72
C GLY A 18 -3.88 -28.09 6.90
N HIS A 19 -4.09 -26.83 7.20
CA HIS A 19 -5.42 -26.23 7.29
C HIS A 19 -6.01 -25.91 5.92
N TYR A 20 -5.16 -25.66 4.94
CA TYR A 20 -5.53 -25.39 3.55
C TYR A 20 -5.17 -26.55 2.64
N VAL A 21 -6.05 -26.86 1.72
CA VAL A 21 -5.85 -27.89 0.71
C VAL A 21 -5.04 -27.31 -0.45
N LYS A 22 -4.07 -28.05 -0.96
CA LYS A 22 -3.39 -27.70 -2.20
C LYS A 22 -4.36 -27.85 -3.37
N LEU A 23 -4.51 -26.82 -4.16
CA LEU A 23 -5.56 -26.69 -5.19
C LEU A 23 -5.12 -27.07 -6.61
N ASN A 24 -3.87 -27.44 -6.83
CA ASN A 24 -3.35 -27.72 -8.17
C ASN A 24 -4.20 -28.74 -8.95
N ASP A 25 -4.49 -29.89 -8.35
CA ASP A 25 -5.30 -30.93 -9.01
C ASP A 25 -6.73 -30.46 -9.31
N PHE A 26 -7.28 -29.59 -8.45
CA PHE A 26 -8.59 -28.98 -8.66
C PHE A 26 -8.54 -27.99 -9.82
N PHE A 27 -7.47 -27.19 -9.92
CA PHE A 27 -7.30 -26.23 -11.02
C PHE A 27 -7.16 -26.93 -12.35
N ASP A 28 -6.33 -27.98 -12.41
CA ASP A 28 -6.13 -28.80 -13.62
C ASP A 28 -7.45 -29.45 -14.07
N ALA A 29 -8.20 -30.03 -13.14
CA ALA A 29 -9.48 -30.68 -13.43
C ALA A 29 -10.57 -29.72 -13.91
N ASN A 30 -10.48 -28.45 -13.55
CA ASN A 30 -11.49 -27.42 -13.88
C ASN A 30 -10.99 -26.37 -14.91
N ASN A 31 -9.79 -26.58 -15.47
CA ASN A 31 -9.17 -25.66 -16.45
C ASN A 31 -9.04 -24.22 -15.89
N ILE A 32 -8.66 -24.08 -14.62
CA ILE A 32 -8.39 -22.78 -14.00
C ILE A 32 -6.92 -22.46 -14.28
N ASP A 33 -6.68 -21.43 -15.09
CA ASP A 33 -5.33 -20.97 -15.42
C ASP A 33 -4.94 -19.80 -14.51
N MET A 34 -3.88 -19.98 -13.72
CA MET A 34 -3.36 -18.93 -12.86
C MET A 34 -2.74 -17.76 -13.64
N ALA A 35 -2.44 -17.93 -14.94
CA ALA A 35 -2.01 -16.84 -15.81
C ALA A 35 -3.11 -15.81 -16.14
N ASP A 36 -4.38 -16.15 -15.87
CA ASP A 36 -5.51 -15.21 -16.00
C ASP A 36 -5.53 -14.17 -14.86
N PHE A 37 -4.74 -14.36 -13.81
CA PHE A 37 -4.67 -13.46 -12.66
C PHE A 37 -3.44 -12.57 -12.73
N ILE A 38 -3.48 -11.45 -12.02
CA ILE A 38 -2.32 -10.54 -11.90
C ILE A 38 -1.17 -11.28 -11.20
N PRO A 39 0.04 -11.39 -11.79
CA PRO A 39 1.13 -12.19 -11.23
C PRO A 39 1.47 -11.85 -9.77
N ALA A 40 1.48 -10.57 -9.41
CA ALA A 40 1.75 -10.15 -8.04
C ALA A 40 0.71 -10.67 -7.03
N THR A 41 -0.56 -10.77 -7.43
CA THR A 41 -1.61 -11.33 -6.57
C THR A 41 -1.52 -12.85 -6.48
N VAL A 42 -1.08 -13.53 -7.54
CA VAL A 42 -0.81 -14.98 -7.50
C VAL A 42 0.27 -15.28 -6.49
N THR A 43 1.43 -14.62 -6.60
CA THR A 43 2.54 -14.82 -5.66
C THR A 43 2.18 -14.39 -4.24
N GLY A 44 1.43 -13.31 -4.07
CA GLY A 44 1.05 -12.80 -2.75
C GLY A 44 -0.04 -13.58 -2.05
N TYR A 45 -1.04 -14.08 -2.80
CA TYR A 45 -2.32 -14.54 -2.25
C TYR A 45 -2.62 -16.02 -2.53
N ALA A 46 -1.90 -16.68 -3.45
CA ALA A 46 -2.20 -18.03 -3.85
C ALA A 46 -1.07 -19.04 -3.59
N GLU A 47 0.19 -18.62 -3.69
CA GLU A 47 1.36 -19.50 -3.66
C GLU A 47 1.91 -19.72 -2.25
N TRP A 48 2.31 -20.97 -1.98
CA TRP A 48 3.16 -21.28 -0.83
C TRP A 48 4.06 -22.51 -1.10
N PRO A 49 5.39 -22.44 -0.84
CA PRO A 49 6.18 -21.20 -0.65
C PRO A 49 6.04 -20.24 -1.81
N LYS A 50 6.28 -18.94 -1.58
CA LYS A 50 6.19 -17.92 -2.64
C LYS A 50 7.12 -18.23 -3.81
N ASN A 51 6.71 -17.86 -5.01
CA ASN A 51 7.41 -18.14 -6.26
C ASN A 51 7.50 -19.65 -6.57
N THR A 52 6.54 -20.43 -6.09
CA THR A 52 6.40 -21.83 -6.46
C THR A 52 5.02 -22.10 -7.06
N PRO A 53 4.87 -23.07 -7.98
CA PRO A 53 3.57 -23.40 -8.56
C PRO A 53 2.74 -24.28 -7.61
N ASN A 54 2.73 -23.96 -6.32
CA ASN A 54 1.92 -24.67 -5.33
C ASN A 54 0.82 -23.72 -4.84
N TYR A 55 -0.39 -23.92 -5.29
CA TYR A 55 -1.51 -23.02 -5.05
C TYR A 55 -2.39 -23.53 -3.91
N TYR A 56 -2.71 -22.65 -2.97
CA TYR A 56 -3.57 -22.94 -1.80
C TYR A 56 -4.78 -22.01 -1.74
N ALA A 57 -4.85 -21.02 -2.63
CA ALA A 57 -5.98 -20.09 -2.74
C ALA A 57 -6.10 -19.58 -4.17
N LEU A 58 -7.20 -18.84 -4.42
CA LEU A 58 -7.39 -18.00 -5.60
C LEU A 58 -7.38 -16.53 -5.15
N PRO A 59 -6.72 -15.62 -5.88
CA PRO A 59 -6.83 -14.19 -5.61
C PRO A 59 -8.28 -13.72 -5.78
N ALA A 60 -8.94 -13.26 -4.72
CA ALA A 60 -10.31 -12.80 -4.76
C ALA A 60 -10.41 -11.27 -4.85
N PHE A 61 -9.54 -10.55 -4.14
CA PHE A 61 -9.48 -9.10 -4.11
C PHE A 61 -8.03 -8.64 -4.26
N GLY A 62 -7.85 -7.48 -4.89
CA GLY A 62 -6.57 -6.79 -4.93
C GLY A 62 -6.77 -5.35 -4.52
N ASP A 63 -6.14 -4.95 -3.41
CA ASP A 63 -6.19 -3.58 -2.93
C ASP A 63 -5.05 -2.75 -3.50
N VAL A 64 -5.34 -1.48 -3.72
CA VAL A 64 -4.38 -0.48 -4.16
C VAL A 64 -4.42 0.69 -3.20
N VAL A 65 -3.26 1.07 -2.67
CA VAL A 65 -3.13 2.30 -1.91
C VAL A 65 -2.94 3.46 -2.89
N GLY A 66 -3.75 4.50 -2.72
CA GLY A 66 -3.71 5.67 -3.58
C GLY A 66 -4.27 6.91 -2.89
N TRP A 67 -3.97 8.06 -3.44
CA TRP A 67 -4.45 9.33 -2.95
C TRP A 67 -5.65 9.81 -3.76
N THR A 68 -6.65 10.31 -3.06
CA THR A 68 -7.76 11.09 -3.65
C THR A 68 -7.64 12.54 -3.20
N TYR A 69 -8.05 13.47 -4.05
CA TYR A 69 -7.98 14.90 -3.75
C TYR A 69 -9.20 15.67 -4.25
N ARG A 70 -9.45 16.81 -3.68
CA ARG A 70 -10.54 17.71 -4.07
C ARG A 70 -10.12 18.55 -5.28
N LYS A 71 -10.35 17.99 -6.47
CA LYS A 71 -10.02 18.63 -7.73
C LYS A 71 -10.64 20.02 -7.85
N ASP A 72 -11.88 20.19 -7.41
CA ASP A 72 -12.59 21.45 -7.42
C ASP A 72 -11.93 22.55 -6.57
N TRP A 73 -11.19 22.18 -5.52
CA TRP A 73 -10.40 23.15 -4.73
C TRP A 73 -9.06 23.47 -5.40
N PHE A 74 -8.44 22.48 -5.99
CA PHE A 74 -7.16 22.66 -6.69
C PHE A 74 -7.29 23.54 -7.94
N GLU A 75 -8.45 23.51 -8.59
CA GLU A 75 -8.74 24.31 -9.80
C GLU A 75 -9.25 25.72 -9.50
N ARG A 76 -9.40 26.12 -8.21
CA ARG A 76 -9.78 27.50 -7.86
C ARG A 76 -8.61 28.45 -8.10
N PRO A 77 -8.80 29.49 -8.95
CA PRO A 77 -7.70 30.40 -9.29
C PRO A 77 -7.06 31.08 -8.08
N GLU A 78 -7.88 31.50 -7.09
CA GLU A 78 -7.41 32.15 -5.88
C GLU A 78 -6.57 31.19 -5.01
N ILE A 79 -6.98 29.93 -4.84
CA ILE A 79 -6.27 28.91 -4.08
C ILE A 79 -4.96 28.54 -4.77
N ALA A 80 -5.00 28.36 -6.09
CA ALA A 80 -3.83 28.04 -6.89
C ALA A 80 -2.79 29.17 -6.87
N ALA A 81 -3.24 30.45 -6.94
CA ALA A 81 -2.36 31.58 -6.86
C ALA A 81 -1.65 31.72 -5.51
N GLU A 82 -2.39 31.57 -4.41
CA GLU A 82 -1.82 31.60 -3.05
C GLU A 82 -0.82 30.46 -2.83
N PHE A 83 -1.13 29.25 -3.31
CA PHE A 83 -0.21 28.12 -3.22
C PHE A 83 1.09 28.41 -3.99
N LYS A 84 0.97 28.90 -5.22
CA LYS A 84 2.12 29.26 -6.06
C LYS A 84 2.98 30.37 -5.44
N GLU A 85 2.36 31.37 -4.84
CA GLU A 85 3.08 32.42 -4.12
C GLU A 85 3.88 31.86 -2.94
N LYS A 86 3.27 30.92 -2.17
CA LYS A 86 3.90 30.36 -0.97
C LYS A 86 4.99 29.34 -1.27
N TYR A 87 4.78 28.46 -2.25
CA TYR A 87 5.67 27.31 -2.52
C TYR A 87 6.46 27.41 -3.83
N GLY A 88 6.23 28.47 -4.63
CA GLY A 88 6.97 28.71 -5.87
C GLY A 88 6.66 27.74 -7.02
N ARG A 89 5.62 26.92 -6.91
CA ARG A 89 5.19 25.94 -7.90
C ARG A 89 3.67 25.89 -8.02
N ASP A 90 3.18 25.34 -9.12
CA ASP A 90 1.73 25.21 -9.32
C ASP A 90 1.13 24.17 -8.37
N LEU A 91 -0.09 24.41 -7.91
CA LEU A 91 -0.88 23.44 -7.16
C LEU A 91 -1.36 22.34 -8.11
N GLY A 92 -1.00 21.11 -7.84
CA GLY A 92 -1.34 19.95 -8.67
C GLY A 92 -1.17 18.63 -7.93
N VAL A 93 -1.29 17.52 -8.66
CA VAL A 93 -1.03 16.20 -8.10
C VAL A 93 0.44 16.11 -7.68
N PRO A 94 0.75 15.78 -6.41
CA PRO A 94 2.12 15.70 -5.94
C PRO A 94 2.88 14.54 -6.60
N ALA A 95 4.13 14.78 -6.97
CA ALA A 95 5.03 13.75 -7.49
C ALA A 95 5.88 13.10 -6.38
N THR A 96 6.01 13.76 -5.23
CA THR A 96 6.77 13.28 -4.08
C THR A 96 5.97 13.44 -2.78
N LEU A 97 6.42 12.75 -1.73
CA LEU A 97 5.80 12.90 -0.40
C LEU A 97 6.05 14.28 0.21
N GLU A 98 7.18 14.93 -0.10
CA GLU A 98 7.46 16.30 0.30
C GLU A 98 6.45 17.27 -0.33
N GLU A 99 6.15 17.10 -1.62
CA GLU A 99 5.11 17.90 -2.27
C GLU A 99 3.73 17.64 -1.68
N LEU A 100 3.41 16.40 -1.33
CA LEU A 100 2.19 16.04 -0.62
C LEU A 100 2.10 16.73 0.75
N LYS A 101 3.20 16.75 1.50
CA LYS A 101 3.30 17.44 2.78
C LYS A 101 3.05 18.94 2.65
N ASP A 102 3.64 19.58 1.66
CA ASP A 102 3.42 21.02 1.39
C ASP A 102 1.95 21.31 1.10
N ILE A 103 1.31 20.46 0.27
CA ILE A 103 -0.12 20.56 -0.04
C ILE A 103 -0.96 20.36 1.21
N ALA A 104 -0.65 19.34 2.00
CA ALA A 104 -1.35 19.07 3.25
C ALA A 104 -1.23 20.25 4.24
N GLN A 105 -0.03 20.79 4.42
CA GLN A 105 0.20 21.96 5.28
C GLN A 105 -0.51 23.22 4.75
N PHE A 106 -0.61 23.37 3.45
CA PHE A 106 -1.31 24.50 2.84
C PHE A 106 -2.81 24.46 3.12
N PHE A 107 -3.44 23.29 3.05
CA PHE A 107 -4.88 23.14 3.28
C PHE A 107 -5.24 23.02 4.76
N GLN A 108 -4.31 22.63 5.64
CA GLN A 108 -4.58 22.40 7.05
C GLN A 108 -5.18 23.62 7.76
N GLY A 109 -6.40 23.46 8.25
CA GLY A 109 -7.12 24.49 9.00
C GLY A 109 -7.66 25.66 8.16
N ARG A 110 -7.67 25.56 6.82
CA ARG A 110 -8.28 26.59 5.96
C ARG A 110 -9.79 26.56 6.05
N GLU A 111 -10.38 27.74 5.94
CA GLU A 111 -11.80 27.88 5.72
C GLU A 111 -12.10 27.92 4.22
N ILE A 112 -12.86 26.94 3.72
CA ILE A 112 -13.32 26.90 2.33
C ILE A 112 -14.84 26.73 2.34
N ASP A 113 -15.55 27.66 1.74
CA ASP A 113 -17.03 27.66 1.69
C ASP A 113 -17.69 27.54 3.08
N GLY A 114 -17.10 28.16 4.10
CA GLY A 114 -17.60 28.14 5.48
C GLY A 114 -17.34 26.82 6.23
N THR A 115 -16.44 25.99 5.70
CA THR A 115 -16.04 24.71 6.32
C THR A 115 -14.55 24.71 6.56
N THR A 116 -14.14 24.37 7.80
CA THR A 116 -12.73 24.13 8.12
C THR A 116 -12.28 22.82 7.47
N VAL A 117 -11.22 22.85 6.69
CA VAL A 117 -10.68 21.67 6.00
C VAL A 117 -9.39 21.19 6.62
N TYR A 118 -9.12 19.91 6.46
CA TYR A 118 -7.89 19.26 6.91
C TYR A 118 -7.02 18.92 5.70
N GLY A 119 -5.69 19.00 5.89
CA GLY A 119 -4.74 18.90 4.80
C GLY A 119 -4.62 17.49 4.23
N ALA A 120 -4.68 16.48 5.07
CA ALA A 120 -4.65 15.08 4.65
C ALA A 120 -5.40 14.19 5.65
N ALA A 121 -5.83 13.03 5.19
CA ALA A 121 -6.26 11.92 6.03
C ALA A 121 -5.41 10.69 5.69
N ILE A 122 -4.78 10.11 6.68
CA ILE A 122 -3.91 8.93 6.56
C ILE A 122 -4.30 7.87 7.59
N TYR A 123 -3.97 6.62 7.30
CA TYR A 123 -4.16 5.54 8.25
C TYR A 123 -3.18 5.67 9.42
N THR A 124 -3.68 5.76 10.65
CA THR A 124 -2.90 5.90 11.88
C THR A 124 -3.33 4.94 12.98
N GLU A 125 -4.20 4.01 12.69
CA GLU A 125 -4.69 3.05 13.67
C GLU A 125 -3.62 2.00 14.03
N ARG A 126 -3.78 1.33 15.18
CA ARG A 126 -2.87 0.30 15.70
C ARG A 126 -3.19 -1.09 15.17
N GLY A 127 -3.59 -1.22 13.94
CA GLY A 127 -3.92 -2.49 13.33
C GLY A 127 -3.05 -2.81 12.14
N SER A 128 -3.28 -3.98 11.54
CA SER A 128 -2.59 -4.40 10.33
C SER A 128 -2.80 -3.41 9.17
N GLU A 129 -3.99 -2.84 9.05
CA GLU A 129 -4.30 -1.84 8.02
C GLU A 129 -3.53 -0.54 8.20
N GLY A 130 -3.46 -0.01 9.43
CA GLY A 130 -2.67 1.19 9.72
C GLY A 130 -1.19 0.99 9.45
N ILE A 131 -0.65 -0.18 9.77
CA ILE A 131 0.73 -0.55 9.46
C ILE A 131 0.92 -0.70 7.95
N THR A 132 0.07 -1.47 7.27
CA THR A 132 0.24 -1.82 5.86
C THR A 132 -0.06 -0.63 4.94
N MET A 133 -1.18 0.05 5.13
CA MET A 133 -1.64 1.14 4.26
C MET A 133 -1.11 2.52 4.66
N GLY A 134 -0.74 2.69 5.93
CA GLY A 134 -0.16 3.92 6.45
C GLY A 134 1.36 3.89 6.49
N VAL A 135 1.92 3.36 7.59
CA VAL A 135 3.37 3.37 7.87
C VAL A 135 4.19 2.74 6.74
N THR A 136 3.83 1.52 6.31
CA THR A 136 4.60 0.80 5.29
C THR A 136 4.61 1.54 3.96
N ASN A 137 3.50 2.20 3.60
CA ASN A 137 3.45 3.03 2.40
C ASN A 137 4.46 4.17 2.48
N ALA A 138 4.52 4.89 3.61
CA ALA A 138 5.54 5.93 3.81
C ALA A 138 6.95 5.35 3.71
N LEU A 139 7.23 4.25 4.42
CA LEU A 139 8.54 3.59 4.42
C LEU A 139 9.01 3.21 3.01
N TYR A 140 8.16 2.57 2.20
CA TYR A 140 8.53 2.16 0.83
C TYR A 140 8.87 3.33 -0.09
N ASN A 141 8.24 4.48 0.10
CA ASN A 141 8.57 5.68 -0.67
C ASN A 141 9.97 6.23 -0.37
N TYR A 142 10.56 5.86 0.78
CA TYR A 142 11.93 6.19 1.16
C TYR A 142 12.92 5.02 0.96
N GLY A 143 12.51 3.97 0.22
CA GLY A 143 13.39 2.86 -0.12
C GLY A 143 13.57 1.81 0.97
N PHE A 144 12.65 1.75 1.91
CA PHE A 144 12.62 0.69 2.93
C PHE A 144 12.45 -0.69 2.31
N LEU A 145 13.14 -1.66 2.88
CA LEU A 145 12.97 -3.09 2.62
C LEU A 145 12.87 -3.85 3.94
N TYR A 146 12.05 -4.89 3.98
CA TYR A 146 11.95 -5.76 5.16
C TYR A 146 13.17 -6.65 5.34
N GLU A 147 13.81 -7.03 4.24
CA GLU A 147 14.97 -7.93 4.23
C GLU A 147 15.80 -7.69 2.97
N ASN A 148 16.97 -8.29 2.95
CA ASN A 148 17.83 -8.33 1.79
C ASN A 148 17.12 -9.07 0.63
N PRO A 149 16.92 -8.47 -0.54
CA PRO A 149 16.25 -9.12 -1.66
C PRO A 149 17.02 -10.34 -2.22
N ASP A 150 18.32 -10.42 -1.97
CA ASP A 150 19.19 -11.50 -2.44
C ASP A 150 19.39 -12.61 -1.38
N GLN A 151 19.02 -12.36 -0.12
CA GLN A 151 19.21 -13.30 0.98
C GLN A 151 18.02 -13.27 1.95
N PRO A 152 17.10 -14.25 1.87
CA PRO A 152 15.96 -14.34 2.78
C PRO A 152 16.37 -14.32 4.26
N TYR A 153 15.58 -13.64 5.09
CA TYR A 153 15.75 -13.47 6.55
C TYR A 153 16.96 -12.63 6.96
N ASP A 154 17.73 -12.07 6.06
CA ASP A 154 18.77 -11.08 6.34
C ASP A 154 18.12 -9.68 6.44
N ILE A 155 17.89 -9.22 7.66
CA ILE A 155 17.15 -7.99 7.95
C ILE A 155 18.06 -6.82 8.40
N GLU A 156 19.31 -7.12 8.76
CA GLU A 156 20.25 -6.10 9.28
C GLU A 156 20.63 -5.10 8.18
N GLY A 157 20.49 -3.82 8.47
CA GLY A 157 20.75 -2.74 7.52
C GLY A 157 19.60 -2.46 6.54
N PHE A 158 18.54 -3.27 6.54
CA PHE A 158 17.34 -3.07 5.72
C PHE A 158 16.18 -2.47 6.53
N VAL A 159 15.76 -3.15 7.61
CA VAL A 159 14.65 -2.65 8.46
C VAL A 159 15.03 -1.41 9.27
N ASN A 160 16.30 -1.17 9.50
CA ASN A 160 16.85 -0.02 10.22
C ASN A 160 17.70 0.90 9.33
N SER A 161 17.46 0.88 8.03
CA SER A 161 18.14 1.74 7.07
C SER A 161 17.81 3.23 7.27
N ASP A 162 18.66 4.11 6.73
CA ASP A 162 18.38 5.56 6.72
C ASP A 162 17.04 5.86 6.04
N GLY A 163 16.69 5.10 5.00
CA GLY A 163 15.37 5.18 4.34
C GLY A 163 14.21 4.83 5.27
N ALA A 164 14.37 3.79 6.11
CA ALA A 164 13.37 3.44 7.12
C ALA A 164 13.17 4.57 8.13
N VAL A 165 14.25 5.17 8.62
CA VAL A 165 14.20 6.32 9.55
C VAL A 165 13.49 7.50 8.90
N ALA A 166 13.91 7.90 7.69
CA ALA A 166 13.30 9.02 6.97
C ALA A 166 11.80 8.80 6.69
N GLY A 167 11.41 7.58 6.33
CA GLY A 167 10.00 7.23 6.13
C GLY A 167 9.15 7.32 7.39
N LEU A 168 9.71 6.93 8.55
CA LEU A 168 9.06 7.09 9.85
C LEU A 168 8.98 8.55 10.31
N GLU A 169 10.00 9.36 10.04
CA GLU A 169 9.99 10.79 10.36
C GLU A 169 8.99 11.57 9.51
N PHE A 170 8.78 11.14 8.27
CA PHE A 170 7.76 11.71 7.39
C PHE A 170 6.35 11.39 7.89
N TYR A 171 6.10 10.13 8.29
CA TYR A 171 4.79 9.63 8.73
C TYR A 171 4.36 10.24 10.06
#